data_55164ec9ed922e71daba8cd1770c8bd6
#
_entry.id   55164ec9ed922e71daba8cd1770c8bd6
#
_cell.length_a   1.000
_cell.length_b   1.000
_cell.length_c   1.000
_cell.angle_alpha   90.00
_cell.angle_beta   90.00
_cell.angle_gamma   90.00
#
_symmetry.space_group_name_H-M   'P 1'
#
loop_
_entity.id
_entity.type
_entity.pdbx_description
1 polymer ?
#
loop_
_entity_poly.entity_id
_entity_poly.type
_entity_poly.pdbx_seq_one_letter_code
_entity_poly.pdbx_strand_id
1 'polypeptide(L)'
;MMRFATRRIASHLAKLAIWQHQSVGNLLADMATQITAARQLNLHAAECYDTGNMEAGMAKLFCSEMAAKVTLDAIRIHGGYGYSKEFDVERYYHDAPLMIVGEGTNEILRNVVAKQVVDRGRLF
;
A
#
# COMPACT_ATOMS: atom_id res chain seq x y z
N MET A 1 -8.38 -6.69 4.57
CA MET A 1 -7.00 -7.19 4.47
C MET A 1 -6.36 -7.44 5.83
N MET A 2 -6.22 -6.47 6.74
CA MET A 2 -5.62 -6.69 8.08
C MET A 2 -6.35 -7.71 8.97
N ARG A 3 -7.68 -7.79 8.94
CA ARG A 3 -8.45 -8.75 9.77
C ARG A 3 -8.20 -10.23 9.45
N PHE A 4 -7.78 -10.57 8.22
CA PHE A 4 -7.45 -11.94 7.84
C PHE A 4 -6.02 -12.32 8.24
N ALA A 5 -5.07 -11.39 8.11
CA ALA A 5 -3.70 -11.61 8.57
C ALA A 5 -3.63 -11.92 10.07
N THR A 6 -4.39 -11.21 10.90
CA THR A 6 -4.39 -11.40 12.35
C THR A 6 -5.04 -12.72 12.82
N ARG A 7 -5.97 -13.31 12.09
CA ARG A 7 -6.70 -14.51 12.53
C ARG A 7 -5.97 -15.86 12.29
N ARG A 8 -5.02 -15.94 11.35
CA ARG A 8 -4.25 -17.16 11.03
C ARG A 8 -2.82 -17.17 11.57
N ILE A 9 -2.41 -16.16 12.30
CA ILE A 9 -1.08 -16.01 12.88
C ILE A 9 -0.86 -16.93 14.12
N ALA A 10 -1.80 -17.78 14.46
CA ALA A 10 -1.59 -18.86 15.42
C ALA A 10 -1.07 -20.11 14.68
N SER A 11 0.26 -20.21 14.53
CA SER A 11 0.85 -21.43 13.97
C SER A 11 0.72 -22.56 15.00
N HIS A 12 0.31 -23.75 14.52
CA HIS A 12 0.20 -24.98 15.34
C HIS A 12 1.54 -25.47 15.90
N LEU A 13 2.66 -24.86 15.54
CA LEU A 13 4.02 -25.32 15.88
C LEU A 13 4.81 -24.39 16.80
N ALA A 14 4.33 -23.19 17.09
CA ALA A 14 4.99 -22.29 18.03
C ALA A 14 4.01 -21.93 19.16
N LYS A 15 4.46 -21.99 20.41
CA LYS A 15 3.71 -21.52 21.60
C LYS A 15 3.40 -20.01 21.59
N LEU A 16 3.87 -19.29 20.56
CA LEU A 16 3.72 -17.84 20.38
C LEU A 16 2.99 -17.55 19.07
N ALA A 17 2.09 -16.59 19.08
CA ALA A 17 1.49 -16.06 17.84
C ALA A 17 2.59 -15.42 16.97
N ILE A 18 2.55 -15.64 15.66
CA ILE A 18 3.62 -15.24 14.72
C ILE A 18 3.96 -13.73 14.80
N TRP A 19 3.00 -12.88 15.12
CA TRP A 19 3.21 -11.43 15.28
C TRP A 19 4.12 -11.05 16.47
N GLN A 20 4.30 -11.96 17.42
CA GLN A 20 5.19 -11.77 18.57
C GLN A 20 6.68 -11.92 18.21
N HIS A 21 6.96 -12.49 17.02
CA HIS A 21 8.29 -12.40 16.45
C HIS A 21 8.55 -10.98 15.96
N GLN A 22 9.58 -10.33 16.49
CA GLN A 22 9.88 -8.91 16.25
C GLN A 22 9.88 -8.55 14.76
N SER A 23 10.45 -9.39 13.89
CA SER A 23 10.50 -9.14 12.45
C SER A 23 9.11 -9.08 11.81
N VAL A 24 8.18 -9.94 12.25
CA VAL A 24 6.80 -9.93 11.76
C VAL A 24 6.02 -8.77 12.36
N GLY A 25 6.23 -8.48 13.66
CA GLY A 25 5.63 -7.32 14.31
C GLY A 25 6.01 -6.01 13.63
N ASN A 26 7.28 -5.85 13.26
CA ASN A 26 7.76 -4.67 12.53
C ASN A 26 7.09 -4.54 11.15
N LEU A 27 7.00 -5.63 10.38
CA LEU A 27 6.28 -5.60 9.10
C LEU A 27 4.81 -5.18 9.26
N LEU A 28 4.13 -5.69 10.26
CA LEU A 28 2.73 -5.31 10.54
C LEU A 28 2.60 -3.83 10.91
N ALA A 29 3.51 -3.30 11.71
CA ALA A 29 3.53 -1.89 12.07
C ALA A 29 3.77 -0.98 10.85
N ASP A 30 4.75 -1.34 10.01
CA ASP A 30 5.06 -0.62 8.78
C ASP A 30 3.86 -0.64 7.79
N MET A 31 3.25 -1.81 7.60
CA MET A 31 2.06 -1.96 6.77
C MET A 31 0.90 -1.09 7.28
N ALA A 32 0.64 -1.11 8.59
CA ALA A 32 -0.41 -0.31 9.20
C ALA A 32 -0.18 1.20 9.00
N THR A 33 1.06 1.64 9.22
CA THR A 33 1.47 3.03 9.05
C THR A 33 1.29 3.48 7.59
N GLN A 34 1.80 2.71 6.64
CA GLN A 34 1.71 3.04 5.21
C GLN A 34 0.26 3.06 4.70
N ILE A 35 -0.58 2.10 5.10
CA ILE A 35 -2.00 2.07 4.73
C ILE A 35 -2.73 3.28 5.30
N THR A 36 -2.41 3.67 6.54
CA THR A 36 -3.03 4.84 7.16
C THR A 36 -2.64 6.12 6.44
N ALA A 37 -1.35 6.30 6.15
CA ALA A 37 -0.86 7.45 5.38
C ALA A 37 -1.49 7.54 3.99
N ALA A 38 -1.56 6.42 3.28
CA ALA A 38 -2.21 6.34 1.96
C ALA A 38 -3.69 6.72 2.02
N ARG A 39 -4.41 6.28 3.06
CA ARG A 39 -5.81 6.63 3.26
C ARG A 39 -5.99 8.14 3.47
N GLN A 40 -5.15 8.76 4.30
CA GLN A 40 -5.21 10.20 4.55
C GLN A 40 -4.90 11.00 3.29
N LEU A 41 -3.90 10.58 2.53
CA LEU A 41 -3.56 11.24 1.27
C LEU A 41 -4.68 11.13 0.23
N ASN A 42 -5.36 9.98 0.16
CA ASN A 42 -6.53 9.79 -0.70
C ASN A 42 -7.71 10.68 -0.29
N LEU A 43 -7.99 10.79 1.01
CA LEU A 43 -9.05 11.66 1.52
C LEU A 43 -8.74 13.13 1.20
N HIS A 44 -7.51 13.55 1.44
CA HIS A 44 -7.06 14.90 1.10
C HIS A 44 -7.20 15.19 -0.41
N ALA A 45 -6.81 14.26 -1.27
CA ALA A 45 -6.98 14.42 -2.71
C ALA A 45 -8.46 14.53 -3.12
N ALA A 46 -9.36 13.80 -2.45
CA ALA A 46 -10.79 13.88 -2.68
C ALA A 46 -11.38 15.24 -2.22
N GLU A 47 -10.88 15.80 -1.12
CA GLU A 47 -11.26 17.13 -0.65
C GLU A 47 -10.83 18.24 -1.62
N CYS A 48 -9.71 18.02 -2.33
CA CYS A 48 -9.16 18.95 -3.32
C CYS A 48 -9.68 18.73 -4.75
N TYR A 49 -10.79 18.00 -4.95
CA TYR A 49 -11.26 17.53 -6.25
C TYR A 49 -11.31 18.61 -7.33
N ASP A 50 -11.81 19.79 -7.02
CA ASP A 50 -12.01 20.88 -8.00
C ASP A 50 -10.71 21.60 -8.41
N THR A 51 -9.63 21.44 -7.63
CA THR A 51 -8.36 22.18 -7.82
C THR A 51 -7.13 21.26 -7.89
N GLY A 52 -7.31 19.96 -7.67
CA GLY A 52 -6.30 19.09 -7.14
C GLY A 52 -5.71 18.04 -8.10
N ASN A 53 -5.33 18.42 -9.33
CA ASN A 53 -4.57 17.49 -10.18
C ASN A 53 -3.24 17.03 -9.55
N MET A 54 -2.59 17.89 -8.75
CA MET A 54 -1.37 17.54 -8.04
C MET A 54 -1.66 16.54 -6.92
N GLU A 55 -2.65 16.81 -6.10
CA GLU A 55 -3.06 15.98 -4.96
C GLU A 55 -3.54 14.60 -5.43
N ALA A 56 -4.31 14.55 -6.52
CA ALA A 56 -4.74 13.30 -7.15
C ALA A 56 -3.54 12.50 -7.68
N GLY A 57 -2.58 13.16 -8.34
CA GLY A 57 -1.35 12.55 -8.81
C GLY A 57 -0.49 12.01 -7.66
N MET A 58 -0.34 12.77 -6.57
CA MET A 58 0.38 12.35 -5.37
C MET A 58 -0.29 11.14 -4.71
N ALA A 59 -1.62 11.16 -4.59
CA ALA A 59 -2.38 10.07 -4.00
C ALA A 59 -2.23 8.79 -4.82
N LYS A 60 -2.42 8.85 -6.15
CA LYS A 60 -2.26 7.67 -7.02
C LYS A 60 -0.83 7.14 -6.98
N LEU A 61 0.17 8.00 -7.07
CA LEU A 61 1.59 7.63 -7.04
C LEU A 61 1.93 6.90 -5.73
N PHE A 62 1.62 7.50 -4.58
CA PHE A 62 1.95 6.93 -3.28
C PHE A 62 1.15 5.66 -3.00
N CYS A 63 -0.16 5.66 -3.25
CA CYS A 63 -1.02 4.52 -2.93
C CYS A 63 -0.69 3.28 -3.77
N SER A 64 -0.33 3.44 -5.05
CA SER A 64 0.02 2.32 -5.91
C SER A 64 1.36 1.67 -5.50
N GLU A 65 2.38 2.46 -5.20
CA GLU A 65 3.67 1.94 -4.72
C GLU A 65 3.53 1.30 -3.32
N MET A 66 2.77 1.93 -2.44
CA MET A 66 2.44 1.37 -1.14
C MET A 66 1.70 0.04 -1.27
N ALA A 67 0.71 -0.06 -2.17
CA ALA A 67 -0.04 -1.30 -2.38
C ALA A 67 0.87 -2.45 -2.81
N ALA A 68 1.77 -2.23 -3.77
CA ALA A 68 2.73 -3.24 -4.21
C ALA A 68 3.64 -3.72 -3.06
N LYS A 69 4.16 -2.79 -2.25
CA LYS A 69 5.00 -3.12 -1.10
C LYS A 69 4.23 -3.89 -0.02
N VAL A 70 3.08 -3.38 0.38
CA VAL A 70 2.27 -3.97 1.48
C VAL A 70 1.74 -5.35 1.11
N THR A 71 1.34 -5.56 -0.15
CA THR A 71 0.88 -6.89 -0.59
C THR A 71 2.00 -7.91 -0.65
N LEU A 72 3.21 -7.51 -1.05
CA LEU A 72 4.41 -8.36 -0.98
C LEU A 72 4.74 -8.72 0.48
N ASP A 73 4.71 -7.75 1.39
CA ASP A 73 4.95 -7.99 2.82
C ASP A 73 3.88 -8.90 3.42
N ALA A 74 2.63 -8.80 2.96
CA ALA A 74 1.56 -9.72 3.35
C ALA A 74 1.84 -11.16 2.89
N ILE A 75 2.35 -11.38 1.66
CA ILE A 75 2.80 -12.71 1.19
C ILE A 75 3.90 -13.23 2.11
N ARG A 76 4.90 -12.41 2.45
CA ARG A 76 6.02 -12.81 3.32
C ARG A 76 5.53 -13.27 4.70
N ILE A 77 4.54 -12.59 5.27
CA ILE A 77 3.93 -12.97 6.56
C ILE A 77 3.16 -14.30 6.44
N HIS A 78 2.49 -14.56 5.32
CA HIS A 78 1.76 -15.80 5.09
C HIS A 78 2.66 -16.97 4.68
N GLY A 79 3.91 -16.69 4.28
CA GLY A 79 4.83 -17.70 3.75
C GLY A 79 4.28 -18.34 2.48
N GLY A 80 4.52 -19.63 2.28
CA GLY A 80 4.04 -20.37 1.10
C GLY A 80 2.54 -20.29 0.85
N TYR A 81 1.75 -20.20 1.90
CA TYR A 81 0.29 -20.01 1.79
C TYR A 81 -0.10 -18.69 1.13
N GLY A 82 0.71 -17.64 1.30
CA GLY A 82 0.47 -16.33 0.68
C GLY A 82 0.57 -16.35 -0.86
N TYR A 83 1.21 -17.37 -1.42
CA TYR A 83 1.34 -17.58 -2.87
C TYR A 83 0.27 -18.53 -3.43
N SER A 84 -0.56 -19.13 -2.56
CA SER A 84 -1.65 -20.00 -2.95
C SER A 84 -2.90 -19.20 -3.29
N LYS A 85 -3.59 -19.58 -4.38
CA LYS A 85 -4.89 -19.01 -4.78
C LYS A 85 -6.03 -19.24 -3.79
N GLU A 86 -5.81 -20.08 -2.78
CA GLU A 86 -6.75 -20.30 -1.68
C GLU A 86 -6.89 -19.08 -0.76
N PHE A 87 -5.94 -18.13 -0.84
CA PHE A 87 -5.90 -16.93 -0.01
C PHE A 87 -5.93 -15.67 -0.87
N ASP A 88 -6.78 -14.71 -0.49
CA ASP A 88 -6.92 -13.43 -1.19
C ASP A 88 -5.61 -12.62 -1.29
N VAL A 89 -4.62 -12.92 -0.47
CA VAL A 89 -3.32 -12.23 -0.46
C VAL A 89 -2.60 -12.35 -1.79
N GLU A 90 -2.64 -13.52 -2.43
CA GLU A 90 -2.08 -13.73 -3.77
C GLU A 90 -2.72 -12.79 -4.78
N ARG A 91 -4.06 -12.73 -4.81
CA ARG A 91 -4.80 -11.87 -5.73
C ARG A 91 -4.45 -10.39 -5.54
N TYR A 92 -4.38 -9.90 -4.29
CA TYR A 92 -4.00 -8.52 -4.03
C TYR A 92 -2.59 -8.19 -4.50
N TYR A 93 -1.65 -9.13 -4.33
CA TYR A 93 -0.29 -8.96 -4.84
C TYR A 93 -0.25 -8.98 -6.37
N HIS A 94 -1.03 -9.85 -7.01
CA HIS A 94 -1.13 -9.93 -8.45
C HIS A 94 -1.71 -8.64 -9.06
N ASP A 95 -2.71 -8.05 -8.42
CA ASP A 95 -3.39 -6.86 -8.91
C ASP A 95 -2.61 -5.55 -8.63
N ALA A 96 -1.78 -5.51 -7.59
CA ALA A 96 -1.09 -4.29 -7.17
C ALA A 96 -0.18 -3.66 -8.27
N PRO A 97 0.59 -4.40 -9.07
CA PRO A 97 1.37 -3.82 -10.17
C PRO A 97 0.54 -3.10 -11.22
N LEU A 98 -0.72 -3.53 -11.46
CA LEU A 98 -1.62 -2.84 -12.37
C LEU A 98 -1.87 -1.39 -11.94
N MET A 99 -1.93 -1.13 -10.64
CA MET A 99 -2.12 0.21 -10.11
C MET A 99 -0.92 1.13 -10.37
N ILE A 100 0.27 0.58 -10.59
CA ILE A 100 1.48 1.35 -10.91
C ILE A 100 1.46 1.82 -12.37
N VAL A 101 0.96 0.98 -13.27
CA VAL A 101 1.00 1.23 -14.72
C VAL A 101 -0.31 1.77 -15.29
N GLY A 102 -1.44 1.46 -14.66
CA GLY A 102 -2.78 1.88 -15.10
C GLY A 102 -3.05 3.36 -14.83
N GLU A 103 -3.93 3.96 -15.63
CA GLU A 103 -4.38 5.36 -15.50
C GLU A 103 -3.21 6.39 -15.51
N GLY A 104 -2.21 6.12 -16.35
CA GLY A 104 -0.93 6.84 -16.36
C GLY A 104 0.09 6.21 -15.43
N THR A 105 1.26 5.89 -15.99
CA THR A 105 2.33 5.27 -15.20
C THR A 105 2.82 6.21 -14.09
N ASN A 106 3.39 5.63 -13.05
CA ASN A 106 3.91 6.42 -11.93
C ASN A 106 5.02 7.40 -12.37
N GLU A 107 5.77 7.10 -13.44
CA GLU A 107 6.75 8.00 -14.04
C GLU A 107 6.09 9.26 -14.63
N ILE A 108 4.98 9.08 -15.35
CA ILE A 108 4.19 10.19 -15.90
C ILE A 108 3.60 11.03 -14.76
N LEU A 109 3.08 10.39 -13.72
CA LEU A 109 2.53 11.11 -12.57
C LEU A 109 3.59 11.92 -11.81
N ARG A 110 4.84 11.41 -11.69
CA ARG A 110 5.95 12.20 -11.15
C ARG A 110 6.19 13.47 -11.94
N ASN A 111 6.14 13.40 -13.29
CA ASN A 111 6.28 14.58 -14.13
C ASN A 111 5.13 15.59 -13.93
N VAL A 112 3.89 15.09 -13.83
CA VAL A 112 2.71 15.93 -13.57
C VAL A 112 2.84 16.64 -12.21
N VAL A 113 3.16 15.90 -11.16
CA VAL A 113 3.35 16.45 -9.81
C VAL A 113 4.49 17.47 -9.80
N ALA A 114 5.65 17.12 -10.38
CA ALA A 114 6.81 18.03 -10.42
C ALA A 114 6.48 19.34 -11.12
N LYS A 115 5.79 19.30 -12.27
CA LYS A 115 5.34 20.50 -12.97
C LYS A 115 4.42 21.34 -12.10
N GLN A 116 3.42 20.74 -11.46
CA GLN A 116 2.48 21.45 -10.59
C GLN A 116 3.17 22.11 -9.38
N VAL A 117 4.17 21.44 -8.79
CA VAL A 117 4.96 22.02 -7.69
C VAL A 117 5.71 23.27 -8.15
N VAL A 118 6.32 23.24 -9.34
CA VAL A 118 7.02 24.39 -9.92
C VAL A 118 6.05 25.52 -10.25
N ASP A 119 4.93 25.21 -10.92
CA ASP A 119 3.94 26.20 -11.34
C ASP A 119 3.27 26.91 -10.14
N ARG A 120 3.00 26.18 -9.05
CA ARG A 120 2.43 26.76 -7.81
C ARG A 120 3.45 27.54 -6.99
N GLY A 121 4.75 27.31 -7.17
CA GLY A 121 5.84 27.93 -6.40
C GLY A 121 5.84 27.58 -4.89
N ARG A 122 5.00 26.63 -4.48
CA ARG A 122 4.87 26.14 -3.10
C ARG A 122 4.30 24.73 -3.07
N LEU A 123 4.64 23.97 -2.03
CA LEU A 123 4.14 22.60 -1.83
C LEU A 123 2.77 22.56 -1.14
N PHE A 124 2.43 23.60 -0.38
CA PHE A 124 1.21 23.71 0.42
C PHE A 124 0.61 25.11 0.35
#